data_e1d1988a1345a1ed632db3d7ac5db205
#
_entry.id   e1d1988a1345a1ed632db3d7ac5db205
#
_cell.length_a   1.000
_cell.length_b   1.000
_cell.length_c   1.000
_cell.angle_alpha   90.00
_cell.angle_beta   90.00
_cell.angle_gamma   90.00
#
_symmetry.space_group_name_H-M   'P 1'
#
loop_
_entity.id
_entity.type
_entity.pdbx_description
1 polymer ?
#
loop_
_entity_poly.entity_id
_entity_poly.type
_entity_poly.pdbx_seq_one_letter_code
_entity_poly.pdbx_strand_id
1 'polypeptide(L)'
;MDMPVNEVRELRWDEYDSHQHLKNASKQAHDRKYNEFLIVDVDAHHYENEHYGEVFQYIESPVIRRNALEGIKRGGRSSMMNSEVGYQDTGGRMTRHWLRKHEKVPADKHRDVGITNKWMDAMGVDYSCLFPTPMLFLGTHPQVEVEVQLVNAYNRWLVERILAHEPRIISMLYLHFNDPEAAYKTVKEFAGKKGVKGFMITSPRYKPVHDNAYMKTYRLIEETGMPLSFHAAYSWNEQSLQLQNRFIGVHALGFMWFNMVHMTNWIVNGLPERFPKLKVMWIESGLTWAYSLMQRLDHSYLMRTSDCPALKRKPSEYMREMYYSSQPMEMPEDKSILEATFKMIKADTQLVWSSDYPHWDFDLPSVIYDLPFLKEEAKRNILGGTAAKLFNLDTTPVKKIPAVG
;
A
#
# COMPACT_ATOMS: atom_id res chain seq x y z
N MET A 1 28.28 -10.56 16.84
CA MET A 1 27.79 -11.09 18.12
C MET A 1 26.46 -11.78 17.82
N ASP A 2 26.44 -13.11 17.90
CA ASP A 2 25.21 -13.87 17.76
C ASP A 2 24.36 -13.62 19.00
N MET A 3 23.32 -12.83 18.82
CA MET A 3 22.38 -12.54 19.90
C MET A 3 21.47 -13.74 20.13
N PRO A 4 21.16 -14.08 21.40
CA PRO A 4 20.23 -15.17 21.67
C PRO A 4 18.87 -14.82 21.07
N VAL A 5 18.47 -15.61 20.10
CA VAL A 5 17.22 -15.42 19.32
C VAL A 5 15.96 -15.48 20.21
N ASN A 6 16.07 -15.81 21.49
CA ASN A 6 14.94 -16.07 22.39
C ASN A 6 14.62 -14.96 23.40
N GLU A 7 15.42 -13.92 23.50
CA GLU A 7 15.22 -12.85 24.46
C GLU A 7 14.41 -11.69 23.88
N VAL A 8 13.31 -11.33 24.52
CA VAL A 8 12.53 -10.12 24.17
C VAL A 8 13.14 -8.92 24.89
N ARG A 9 13.55 -7.91 24.15
CA ARG A 9 14.17 -6.69 24.70
C ARG A 9 13.82 -5.47 23.88
N GLU A 10 14.03 -4.28 24.43
CA GLU A 10 14.03 -3.06 23.65
C GLU A 10 15.28 -2.98 22.77
N LEU A 11 15.07 -2.54 21.52
CA LEU A 11 16.15 -2.33 20.56
C LEU A 11 16.52 -0.85 20.52
N ARG A 12 17.82 -0.58 20.54
CA ARG A 12 18.32 0.75 20.23
C ARG A 12 18.21 0.99 18.72
N TRP A 13 18.20 2.26 18.30
CA TRP A 13 18.11 2.65 16.90
C TRP A 13 19.26 2.09 16.01
N ASP A 14 20.37 1.69 16.62
CA ASP A 14 21.56 1.13 15.97
C ASP A 14 21.66 -0.41 16.09
N GLU A 15 20.65 -1.06 16.66
CA GLU A 15 20.64 -2.50 16.95
C GLU A 15 19.46 -3.23 16.31
N TYR A 16 19.15 -2.96 15.04
CA TYR A 16 17.98 -3.59 14.42
C TYR A 16 18.25 -5.02 13.95
N ASP A 17 17.49 -5.95 14.50
CA ASP A 17 17.39 -7.34 14.11
C ASP A 17 15.92 -7.69 13.82
N SER A 18 15.63 -8.19 12.59
CA SER A 18 14.27 -8.48 12.18
C SER A 18 13.59 -9.54 13.05
N HIS A 19 14.32 -10.58 13.47
CA HIS A 19 13.76 -11.61 14.35
C HIS A 19 13.46 -11.05 15.74
N GLN A 20 14.37 -10.26 16.29
CA GLN A 20 14.17 -9.62 17.59
C GLN A 20 13.01 -8.62 17.53
N HIS A 21 12.90 -7.88 16.43
CA HIS A 21 11.79 -6.95 16.24
C HIS A 21 10.45 -7.67 16.19
N LEU A 22 10.34 -8.80 15.45
CA LEU A 22 9.12 -9.61 15.42
C LEU A 22 8.79 -10.25 16.75
N LYS A 23 9.80 -10.63 17.59
CA LYS A 23 9.55 -11.07 18.96
C LYS A 23 8.97 -9.97 19.84
N ASN A 24 9.53 -8.76 19.73
CA ASN A 24 9.00 -7.61 20.43
C ASN A 24 7.56 -7.31 19.96
N ALA A 25 7.28 -7.45 18.67
CA ALA A 25 5.93 -7.32 18.13
C ALA A 25 4.97 -8.37 18.71
N SER A 26 5.40 -9.65 18.80
CA SER A 26 4.60 -10.72 19.43
C SER A 26 4.32 -10.42 20.89
N LYS A 27 5.32 -9.92 21.63
CA LYS A 27 5.10 -9.48 23.01
C LYS A 27 4.06 -8.37 23.09
N GLN A 28 4.19 -7.33 22.24
CA GLN A 28 3.22 -6.25 22.19
C GLN A 28 1.80 -6.75 21.86
N ALA A 29 1.69 -7.71 20.93
CA ALA A 29 0.42 -8.30 20.56
C ALA A 29 -0.25 -9.07 21.73
N HIS A 30 0.53 -9.77 22.55
CA HIS A 30 0.03 -10.41 23.77
C HIS A 30 -0.36 -9.38 24.84
N ASP A 31 0.50 -8.41 25.14
CA ASP A 31 0.27 -7.38 26.16
C ASP A 31 -1.01 -6.56 25.88
N ARG A 32 -1.30 -6.32 24.60
CA ARG A 32 -2.50 -5.57 24.13
C ARG A 32 -3.69 -6.45 23.74
N LYS A 33 -3.56 -7.78 23.94
CA LYS A 33 -4.62 -8.76 23.66
C LYS A 33 -5.16 -8.69 22.23
N TYR A 34 -4.29 -8.58 21.24
CA TYR A 34 -4.68 -8.49 19.82
C TYR A 34 -5.46 -9.72 19.33
N ASN A 35 -5.37 -10.86 20.04
CA ASN A 35 -6.18 -12.04 19.77
C ASN A 35 -7.70 -11.83 19.99
N GLU A 36 -8.10 -10.78 20.72
CA GLU A 36 -9.52 -10.54 21.04
C GLU A 36 -10.28 -9.75 19.96
N PHE A 37 -9.60 -9.16 18.98
CA PHE A 37 -10.23 -8.37 17.93
C PHE A 37 -9.48 -8.46 16.60
N LEU A 38 -10.19 -8.11 15.52
CA LEU A 38 -9.68 -8.16 14.17
C LEU A 38 -8.63 -7.08 13.92
N ILE A 39 -7.51 -7.46 13.29
CA ILE A 39 -6.50 -6.53 12.75
C ILE A 39 -6.29 -6.84 11.27
N VAL A 40 -6.44 -5.83 10.44
CA VAL A 40 -6.27 -5.90 8.97
C VAL A 40 -5.21 -4.90 8.57
N ASP A 41 -4.15 -5.40 7.98
CA ASP A 41 -3.11 -4.62 7.38
C ASP A 41 -3.50 -4.31 5.92
N VAL A 42 -3.74 -3.03 5.62
CA VAL A 42 -4.18 -2.64 4.28
C VAL A 42 -3.04 -2.34 3.33
N ASP A 43 -1.81 -2.38 3.83
CA ASP A 43 -0.60 -2.09 3.06
C ASP A 43 0.60 -2.84 3.62
N ALA A 44 0.96 -3.90 2.91
CA ALA A 44 2.16 -4.67 3.15
C ALA A 44 2.79 -5.05 1.80
N HIS A 45 4.06 -5.37 1.82
CA HIS A 45 4.82 -5.59 0.60
C HIS A 45 5.53 -6.93 0.55
N HIS A 46 5.79 -7.35 -0.68
CA HIS A 46 6.74 -8.40 -0.98
C HIS A 46 7.73 -7.96 -2.06
N TYR A 47 8.78 -8.76 -2.24
CA TYR A 47 9.83 -8.49 -3.23
C TYR A 47 9.66 -9.45 -4.40
N GLU A 48 8.71 -9.14 -5.29
CA GLU A 48 8.39 -9.95 -6.46
C GLU A 48 9.57 -10.15 -7.40
N ASN A 49 10.60 -9.30 -7.31
CA ASN A 49 11.85 -9.49 -8.06
C ASN A 49 12.62 -10.77 -7.70
N GLU A 50 12.40 -11.31 -6.50
CA GLU A 50 12.95 -12.62 -6.14
C GLU A 50 12.26 -13.76 -6.92
N HIS A 51 11.10 -13.50 -7.49
CA HIS A 51 10.26 -14.44 -8.24
C HIS A 51 10.06 -14.05 -9.70
N TYR A 52 10.85 -13.14 -10.25
CA TYR A 52 10.76 -12.76 -11.67
C TYR A 52 10.86 -13.95 -12.62
N GLY A 53 11.60 -15.02 -12.25
CA GLY A 53 11.63 -16.25 -13.02
C GLY A 53 10.26 -16.92 -13.16
N GLU A 54 9.39 -16.80 -12.17
CA GLU A 54 8.00 -17.27 -12.22
C GLU A 54 7.09 -16.23 -12.88
N VAL A 55 7.13 -14.98 -12.43
CA VAL A 55 6.29 -13.88 -12.92
C VAL A 55 6.38 -13.74 -14.44
N PHE A 56 7.59 -13.75 -14.99
CA PHE A 56 7.81 -13.54 -16.41
C PHE A 56 7.33 -14.71 -17.29
N GLN A 57 7.03 -15.89 -16.74
CA GLN A 57 6.36 -16.94 -17.50
C GLN A 57 4.93 -16.56 -17.91
N TYR A 58 4.29 -15.66 -17.18
CA TYR A 58 2.94 -15.15 -17.47
C TYR A 58 2.91 -14.03 -18.52
N ILE A 59 4.07 -13.54 -18.99
CA ILE A 59 4.14 -12.55 -20.07
C ILE A 59 3.60 -13.19 -21.36
N GLU A 60 2.60 -12.57 -22.00
CA GLU A 60 1.96 -13.10 -23.19
C GLU A 60 2.83 -12.93 -24.43
N SER A 61 3.44 -11.75 -24.60
CA SER A 61 4.35 -11.50 -25.74
C SER A 61 5.58 -12.42 -25.69
N PRO A 62 5.76 -13.31 -26.67
CA PRO A 62 6.91 -14.24 -26.67
C PRO A 62 8.26 -13.53 -26.78
N VAL A 63 8.29 -12.37 -27.42
CA VAL A 63 9.50 -11.55 -27.55
C VAL A 63 9.88 -10.92 -26.22
N ILE A 64 8.92 -10.25 -25.55
CA ILE A 64 9.13 -9.61 -24.25
C ILE A 64 9.47 -10.68 -23.21
N ARG A 65 8.73 -11.79 -23.17
CA ARG A 65 8.99 -12.91 -22.26
C ARG A 65 10.41 -13.46 -22.40
N ARG A 66 10.83 -13.74 -23.64
CA ARG A 66 12.18 -14.23 -23.90
C ARG A 66 13.24 -13.24 -23.43
N ASN A 67 13.11 -11.97 -23.75
CA ASN A 67 14.06 -10.94 -23.35
C ASN A 67 14.15 -10.80 -21.83
N ALA A 68 13.00 -10.83 -21.14
CA ALA A 68 12.94 -10.76 -19.69
C ALA A 68 13.65 -11.95 -19.03
N LEU A 69 13.36 -13.18 -19.47
CA LEU A 69 13.95 -14.41 -18.93
C LEU A 69 15.46 -14.53 -19.23
N GLU A 70 15.91 -14.13 -20.43
CA GLU A 70 17.34 -14.11 -20.75
C GLU A 70 18.11 -13.07 -19.91
N GLY A 71 17.49 -11.94 -19.58
CA GLY A 71 18.05 -10.95 -18.67
C GLY A 71 18.36 -11.54 -17.29
N ILE A 72 17.44 -12.33 -16.74
CA ILE A 72 17.63 -13.03 -15.44
C ILE A 72 18.80 -14.03 -15.53
N LYS A 73 18.84 -14.88 -16.57
CA LYS A 73 19.88 -15.90 -16.73
C LYS A 73 21.30 -15.32 -16.80
N ARG A 74 21.43 -14.12 -17.33
CA ARG A 74 22.74 -13.42 -17.43
C ARG A 74 23.17 -12.75 -16.12
N GLY A 75 22.44 -12.98 -15.02
CA GLY A 75 22.74 -12.39 -13.71
C GLY A 75 22.46 -10.89 -13.62
N GLY A 76 21.80 -10.34 -14.64
CA GLY A 76 21.41 -8.93 -14.68
C GLY A 76 20.04 -8.69 -14.06
N ARG A 77 19.83 -7.48 -13.54
CA ARG A 77 18.47 -6.96 -13.36
C ARG A 77 17.83 -6.96 -14.75
N SER A 78 16.59 -7.43 -14.84
CA SER A 78 15.89 -7.40 -16.11
C SER A 78 15.90 -5.97 -16.67
N SER A 79 16.41 -5.78 -17.88
CA SER A 79 16.40 -4.49 -18.58
C SER A 79 14.97 -3.98 -18.85
N MET A 80 13.97 -4.82 -18.57
CA MET A 80 12.55 -4.49 -18.65
C MET A 80 12.03 -3.68 -17.46
N MET A 81 12.77 -3.64 -16.37
CA MET A 81 12.39 -2.84 -15.20
C MET A 81 13.18 -1.54 -15.19
N ASN A 82 12.51 -0.42 -15.08
CA ASN A 82 13.16 0.83 -14.77
C ASN A 82 13.95 0.68 -13.48
N SER A 83 15.27 0.88 -13.58
CA SER A 83 16.11 0.97 -12.40
C SER A 83 16.02 2.37 -11.81
N GLU A 84 14.90 2.69 -11.18
CA GLU A 84 15.01 3.72 -10.17
C GLU A 84 15.85 3.14 -9.04
N VAL A 85 16.84 3.89 -8.62
CA VAL A 85 17.72 3.45 -7.54
C VAL A 85 16.89 3.49 -6.26
N GLY A 86 16.28 2.35 -5.93
CA GLY A 86 15.52 2.19 -4.70
C GLY A 86 16.46 2.03 -3.53
N TYR A 87 16.68 3.09 -2.78
CA TYR A 87 17.40 3.01 -1.50
C TYR A 87 16.52 2.51 -0.35
N GLN A 88 15.29 2.10 -0.61
CA GLN A 88 14.43 1.43 0.36
C GLN A 88 15.04 0.15 0.92
N ASP A 89 15.98 -0.44 0.16
CA ASP A 89 16.65 -1.70 0.50
C ASP A 89 17.93 -1.52 1.31
N THR A 90 18.45 -0.31 1.40
CA THR A 90 19.78 -0.05 1.94
C THR A 90 19.72 0.92 3.10
N GLY A 91 20.11 0.43 4.25
CA GLY A 91 20.11 1.22 5.48
C GLY A 91 18.68 1.48 5.96
N GLY A 92 18.46 1.60 7.20
CA GLY A 92 17.17 1.74 7.84
C GLY A 92 17.11 0.85 9.04
N ARG A 93 15.97 0.89 9.71
CA ARG A 93 15.81 0.21 10.99
C ARG A 93 15.78 -1.31 10.88
N MET A 94 15.46 -1.87 9.71
CA MET A 94 15.39 -3.31 9.52
C MET A 94 16.20 -3.81 8.34
N THR A 95 16.91 -4.90 8.59
CA THR A 95 17.54 -5.70 7.54
C THR A 95 16.52 -6.74 7.03
N ARG A 96 15.59 -6.34 6.19
CA ARG A 96 14.63 -7.27 5.57
C ARG A 96 15.30 -8.42 4.85
N HIS A 97 16.51 -8.23 4.33
CA HIS A 97 17.34 -9.28 3.74
C HIS A 97 17.62 -10.42 4.71
N TRP A 98 17.67 -10.16 6.01
CA TRP A 98 17.84 -11.20 7.02
C TRP A 98 16.70 -12.21 6.98
N LEU A 99 15.46 -11.76 7.11
CA LEU A 99 14.31 -12.67 7.03
C LEU A 99 14.23 -13.36 5.67
N ARG A 100 14.39 -12.62 4.57
CA ARG A 100 14.20 -13.15 3.23
C ARG A 100 15.24 -14.19 2.84
N LYS A 101 16.52 -13.95 3.09
CA LYS A 101 17.60 -14.86 2.67
C LYS A 101 17.74 -16.09 3.55
N HIS A 102 17.54 -15.95 4.83
CA HIS A 102 17.84 -17.00 5.80
C HIS A 102 16.60 -17.69 6.36
N GLU A 103 15.42 -17.12 6.10
CA GLU A 103 14.18 -17.64 6.63
C GLU A 103 13.75 -18.94 5.95
N LYS A 104 13.54 -19.96 6.77
CA LYS A 104 12.96 -21.22 6.33
C LYS A 104 11.44 -21.11 6.35
N VAL A 105 10.82 -21.50 5.25
CA VAL A 105 9.37 -21.63 5.11
C VAL A 105 8.99 -23.10 4.87
N PRO A 106 7.75 -23.50 5.19
CA PRO A 106 7.26 -24.83 4.87
C PRO A 106 7.42 -25.13 3.37
N ALA A 107 7.90 -26.34 3.05
CA ALA A 107 8.21 -26.73 1.66
C ALA A 107 6.96 -26.86 0.75
N ASP A 108 5.79 -27.00 1.35
CA ASP A 108 4.48 -27.07 0.71
C ASP A 108 3.86 -25.70 0.40
N LYS A 109 4.49 -24.61 0.86
CA LYS A 109 4.02 -23.25 0.65
C LYS A 109 4.95 -22.46 -0.26
N HIS A 110 4.36 -21.56 -1.07
CA HIS A 110 5.14 -20.54 -1.74
C HIS A 110 5.93 -19.71 -0.71
N ARG A 111 7.17 -19.34 -1.04
CA ARG A 111 8.05 -18.64 -0.10
C ARG A 111 7.44 -17.35 0.43
N ASP A 112 6.84 -16.53 -0.44
CA ASP A 112 6.21 -15.27 -0.02
C ASP A 112 5.02 -15.51 0.91
N VAL A 113 4.23 -16.56 0.68
CA VAL A 113 3.14 -16.96 1.60
C VAL A 113 3.70 -17.32 2.98
N GLY A 114 4.77 -18.12 3.01
CA GLY A 114 5.38 -18.53 4.28
C GLY A 114 5.97 -17.36 5.09
N ILE A 115 6.65 -16.44 4.40
CA ILE A 115 7.22 -15.23 5.04
C ILE A 115 6.10 -14.32 5.52
N THR A 116 5.11 -14.03 4.67
CA THR A 116 3.98 -13.16 5.01
C THR A 116 3.22 -13.69 6.23
N ASN A 117 2.88 -14.97 6.27
CA ASN A 117 2.21 -15.57 7.41
C ASN A 117 3.01 -15.42 8.70
N LYS A 118 4.33 -15.59 8.64
CA LYS A 118 5.19 -15.49 9.81
C LYS A 118 5.16 -14.11 10.46
N TRP A 119 5.28 -13.05 9.67
CA TRP A 119 5.24 -11.71 10.24
C TRP A 119 3.80 -11.28 10.61
N MET A 120 2.79 -11.69 9.86
CA MET A 120 1.39 -11.46 10.24
C MET A 120 1.09 -12.04 11.62
N ASP A 121 1.50 -13.28 11.86
CA ASP A 121 1.30 -13.93 13.16
C ASP A 121 2.08 -13.21 14.27
N ALA A 122 3.33 -12.83 14.02
CA ALA A 122 4.14 -12.10 14.99
C ALA A 122 3.55 -10.72 15.35
N MET A 123 2.99 -10.01 14.39
CA MET A 123 2.39 -8.68 14.62
C MET A 123 0.92 -8.77 15.08
N GLY A 124 0.32 -9.95 15.09
CA GLY A 124 -1.07 -10.15 15.47
C GLY A 124 -2.06 -9.71 14.38
N VAL A 125 -1.70 -9.86 13.12
CA VAL A 125 -2.50 -9.46 11.94
C VAL A 125 -3.32 -10.64 11.44
N ASP A 126 -4.60 -10.42 11.16
CA ASP A 126 -5.52 -11.43 10.61
C ASP A 126 -5.47 -11.48 9.09
N TYR A 127 -5.54 -10.35 8.43
CA TYR A 127 -5.48 -10.22 6.97
C TYR A 127 -4.45 -9.18 6.57
N SER A 128 -3.75 -9.42 5.47
CA SER A 128 -2.80 -8.47 4.90
C SER A 128 -3.07 -8.24 3.42
N CYS A 129 -3.14 -6.98 3.01
CA CYS A 129 -3.22 -6.56 1.62
C CYS A 129 -1.80 -6.43 1.08
N LEU A 130 -1.40 -7.35 0.19
CA LEU A 130 -0.04 -7.47 -0.30
C LEU A 130 0.14 -6.76 -1.63
N PHE A 131 1.16 -5.89 -1.71
CA PHE A 131 1.56 -5.13 -2.90
C PHE A 131 2.98 -5.48 -3.38
N PRO A 132 3.31 -5.22 -4.65
CA PRO A 132 4.69 -5.33 -5.13
C PRO A 132 5.56 -4.22 -4.53
N THR A 133 6.88 -4.36 -4.61
CA THR A 133 7.84 -3.28 -4.27
C THR A 133 8.51 -2.73 -5.53
N PRO A 134 9.37 -3.47 -6.26
CA PRO A 134 9.98 -2.94 -7.48
C PRO A 134 8.99 -2.55 -8.58
N MET A 135 7.88 -3.27 -8.71
CA MET A 135 6.87 -2.98 -9.75
C MET A 135 6.00 -1.76 -9.45
N LEU A 136 6.09 -1.13 -8.28
CA LEU A 136 5.40 0.16 -8.02
C LEU A 136 5.79 1.26 -9.03
N PHE A 137 6.95 1.12 -9.68
CA PHE A 137 7.45 2.11 -10.66
C PHE A 137 6.99 1.84 -12.11
N LEU A 138 6.20 0.79 -12.37
CA LEU A 138 5.77 0.45 -13.74
C LEU A 138 4.95 1.56 -14.40
N GLY A 139 4.22 2.37 -13.63
CA GLY A 139 3.47 3.52 -14.17
C GLY A 139 4.36 4.59 -14.83
N THR A 140 5.67 4.57 -14.61
CA THR A 140 6.66 5.45 -15.25
C THR A 140 7.46 4.76 -16.37
N HIS A 141 7.08 3.53 -16.75
CA HIS A 141 7.79 2.81 -17.80
C HIS A 141 7.58 3.52 -19.17
N PRO A 142 8.66 3.82 -19.92
CA PRO A 142 8.56 4.58 -21.16
C PRO A 142 7.85 3.80 -22.30
N GLN A 143 7.85 2.47 -22.23
CA GLN A 143 7.19 1.60 -23.21
C GLN A 143 5.90 1.04 -22.62
N VAL A 144 4.76 1.59 -23.04
CA VAL A 144 3.44 1.18 -22.54
C VAL A 144 3.14 -0.31 -22.75
N GLU A 145 3.59 -0.89 -23.87
CA GLU A 145 3.42 -2.34 -24.10
C GLU A 145 4.14 -3.18 -23.02
N VAL A 146 5.34 -2.78 -22.60
CA VAL A 146 6.08 -3.46 -21.54
C VAL A 146 5.38 -3.32 -20.20
N GLU A 147 4.90 -2.13 -19.86
CA GLU A 147 4.05 -1.91 -18.66
C GLU A 147 2.88 -2.89 -18.66
N VAL A 148 2.10 -2.93 -19.75
CA VAL A 148 0.93 -3.80 -19.88
C VAL A 148 1.27 -5.27 -19.68
N GLN A 149 2.34 -5.75 -20.32
CA GLN A 149 2.74 -7.15 -20.22
C GLN A 149 3.23 -7.53 -18.82
N LEU A 150 3.97 -6.65 -18.16
CA LEU A 150 4.49 -6.90 -16.81
C LEU A 150 3.37 -6.84 -15.75
N VAL A 151 2.47 -5.87 -15.83
CA VAL A 151 1.32 -5.76 -14.93
C VAL A 151 0.39 -6.97 -15.06
N ASN A 152 0.07 -7.39 -16.29
CA ASN A 152 -0.74 -8.59 -16.51
C ASN A 152 -0.06 -9.84 -15.94
N ALA A 153 1.23 -10.00 -16.21
CA ALA A 153 2.00 -11.13 -15.71
C ALA A 153 2.02 -11.17 -14.18
N TYR A 154 2.29 -10.04 -13.54
CA TYR A 154 2.29 -9.93 -12.08
C TYR A 154 0.92 -10.24 -11.48
N ASN A 155 -0.14 -9.63 -11.98
CA ASN A 155 -1.51 -9.85 -11.46
C ASN A 155 -1.92 -11.32 -11.55
N ARG A 156 -1.66 -12.00 -12.69
CA ARG A 156 -1.98 -13.41 -12.85
C ARG A 156 -1.16 -14.29 -11.93
N TRP A 157 0.15 -14.05 -11.86
CA TRP A 157 1.03 -14.77 -10.95
C TRP A 157 0.58 -14.60 -9.48
N LEU A 158 0.30 -13.37 -9.05
CA LEU A 158 -0.14 -13.08 -7.69
C LEU A 158 -1.44 -13.83 -7.35
N VAL A 159 -2.43 -13.76 -8.23
CA VAL A 159 -3.73 -14.44 -8.03
C VAL A 159 -3.56 -15.95 -7.96
N GLU A 160 -2.81 -16.53 -8.89
CA GLU A 160 -2.67 -17.98 -9.01
C GLU A 160 -1.70 -18.58 -8.00
N ARG A 161 -0.59 -17.91 -7.69
CA ARG A 161 0.48 -18.48 -6.87
C ARG A 161 0.39 -18.08 -5.39
N ILE A 162 -0.24 -16.96 -5.08
CA ILE A 162 -0.30 -16.40 -3.73
C ILE A 162 -1.74 -16.41 -3.20
N LEU A 163 -2.62 -15.62 -3.81
CA LEU A 163 -3.97 -15.39 -3.28
C LEU A 163 -4.86 -16.63 -3.29
N ALA A 164 -4.67 -17.54 -4.24
CA ALA A 164 -5.40 -18.79 -4.30
C ALA A 164 -5.09 -19.73 -3.13
N HIS A 165 -3.89 -19.62 -2.55
CA HIS A 165 -3.35 -20.57 -1.56
C HIS A 165 -3.41 -20.11 -0.11
N GLU A 166 -3.56 -18.79 0.13
CA GLU A 166 -3.62 -18.25 1.49
C GLU A 166 -4.76 -17.23 1.64
N PRO A 167 -5.86 -17.59 2.30
CA PRO A 167 -7.04 -16.73 2.42
C PRO A 167 -6.82 -15.47 3.28
N ARG A 168 -5.77 -15.45 4.11
CA ARG A 168 -5.40 -14.29 4.93
C ARG A 168 -4.66 -13.23 4.11
N ILE A 169 -4.12 -13.60 2.94
CA ILE A 169 -3.47 -12.66 2.02
C ILE A 169 -4.49 -12.22 0.98
N ILE A 170 -4.69 -10.92 0.91
CA ILE A 170 -5.53 -10.25 -0.08
C ILE A 170 -4.70 -9.25 -0.88
N SER A 171 -5.23 -8.70 -1.94
CA SER A 171 -4.55 -7.64 -2.69
C SER A 171 -5.54 -6.74 -3.43
N MET A 172 -5.12 -5.50 -3.67
CA MET A 172 -5.70 -4.61 -4.67
C MET A 172 -4.79 -4.67 -5.90
N LEU A 173 -5.32 -5.21 -6.99
CA LEU A 173 -4.50 -5.52 -8.15
C LEU A 173 -4.08 -4.27 -8.93
N TYR A 174 -2.89 -4.33 -9.47
CA TYR A 174 -2.28 -3.26 -10.25
C TYR A 174 -3.07 -2.96 -11.53
N LEU A 175 -3.41 -1.68 -11.77
CA LEU A 175 -3.98 -1.20 -13.02
C LEU A 175 -2.92 -0.55 -13.90
N HIS A 176 -2.92 -0.91 -15.17
CA HIS A 176 -2.14 -0.19 -16.19
C HIS A 176 -2.71 1.21 -16.35
N PHE A 177 -1.93 2.24 -16.02
CA PHE A 177 -2.48 3.59 -16.09
C PHE A 177 -2.00 4.40 -17.29
N ASN A 178 -1.20 3.79 -18.19
CA ASN A 178 -0.84 4.39 -19.46
C ASN A 178 -1.59 3.77 -20.65
N ASP A 179 -2.32 2.65 -20.42
CA ASP A 179 -3.23 2.04 -21.39
C ASP A 179 -4.64 1.89 -20.80
N PRO A 180 -5.59 2.78 -21.12
CA PRO A 180 -6.95 2.74 -20.59
C PRO A 180 -7.73 1.47 -20.94
N GLU A 181 -7.48 0.88 -22.12
CA GLU A 181 -8.17 -0.35 -22.54
C GLU A 181 -7.66 -1.57 -21.77
N ALA A 182 -6.34 -1.65 -21.55
CA ALA A 182 -5.74 -2.68 -20.71
C ALA A 182 -6.24 -2.56 -19.26
N ALA A 183 -6.32 -1.34 -18.70
CA ALA A 183 -6.89 -1.11 -17.37
C ALA A 183 -8.34 -1.64 -17.27
N TYR A 184 -9.17 -1.33 -18.25
CA TYR A 184 -10.56 -1.81 -18.30
C TYR A 184 -10.65 -3.34 -18.36
N LYS A 185 -9.82 -3.98 -19.19
CA LYS A 185 -9.76 -5.45 -19.30
C LYS A 185 -9.31 -6.11 -18.00
N THR A 186 -8.34 -5.52 -17.31
CA THR A 186 -7.86 -6.01 -16.01
C THR A 186 -8.99 -6.05 -14.98
N VAL A 187 -9.81 -5.00 -14.87
CA VAL A 187 -10.96 -5.02 -13.97
C VAL A 187 -11.92 -6.14 -14.34
N LYS A 188 -12.22 -6.31 -15.64
CA LYS A 188 -13.11 -7.39 -16.10
C LYS A 188 -12.58 -8.79 -15.82
N GLU A 189 -11.27 -9.00 -15.95
CA GLU A 189 -10.64 -10.32 -15.76
C GLU A 189 -10.60 -10.71 -14.28
N PHE A 190 -10.33 -9.75 -13.39
CA PHE A 190 -9.95 -10.07 -12.03
C PHE A 190 -11.00 -9.71 -10.97
N ALA A 191 -11.98 -8.87 -11.27
CA ALA A 191 -13.05 -8.57 -10.32
C ALA A 191 -13.77 -9.86 -9.87
N GLY A 192 -13.84 -10.08 -8.56
CA GLY A 192 -14.44 -11.27 -7.97
C GLY A 192 -13.54 -12.51 -7.88
N LYS A 193 -12.28 -12.47 -8.34
CA LYS A 193 -11.32 -13.55 -8.09
C LYS A 193 -10.97 -13.64 -6.60
N LYS A 194 -10.69 -14.86 -6.13
CA LYS A 194 -10.33 -15.12 -4.72
C LYS A 194 -9.15 -14.24 -4.30
N GLY A 195 -9.26 -13.59 -3.16
CA GLY A 195 -8.23 -12.72 -2.60
C GLY A 195 -8.13 -11.33 -3.23
N VAL A 196 -8.76 -11.09 -4.39
CA VAL A 196 -8.81 -9.76 -5.01
C VAL A 196 -9.86 -8.90 -4.30
N LYS A 197 -9.44 -7.77 -3.74
CA LYS A 197 -10.29 -6.89 -2.92
C LYS A 197 -10.42 -5.47 -3.46
N GLY A 198 -9.74 -5.15 -4.55
CA GLY A 198 -9.77 -3.84 -5.18
C GLY A 198 -8.77 -3.72 -6.31
N PHE A 199 -8.56 -2.49 -6.71
CA PHE A 199 -7.60 -2.14 -7.75
C PHE A 199 -6.71 -0.98 -7.31
N MET A 200 -5.45 -0.98 -7.72
CA MET A 200 -4.44 -0.05 -7.31
C MET A 200 -3.84 0.67 -8.52
N ILE A 201 -3.67 1.98 -8.39
CA ILE A 201 -2.89 2.82 -9.29
C ILE A 201 -1.68 3.31 -8.50
N THR A 202 -0.48 3.19 -9.06
CA THR A 202 0.69 3.83 -8.46
C THR A 202 0.69 5.33 -8.74
N SER A 203 1.06 6.10 -7.74
CA SER A 203 1.05 7.57 -7.84
C SER A 203 2.05 8.13 -8.87
N PRO A 204 3.32 7.66 -8.96
CA PRO A 204 4.22 8.04 -10.05
C PRO A 204 3.72 7.48 -11.39
N ARG A 205 3.32 8.35 -12.31
CA ARG A 205 2.81 7.96 -13.63
C ARG A 205 2.67 9.16 -14.56
N TYR A 206 2.50 8.89 -15.87
CA TYR A 206 2.48 9.93 -16.89
C TYR A 206 1.11 10.56 -17.14
N LYS A 207 0.00 9.85 -16.93
CA LYS A 207 -1.34 10.35 -17.27
C LYS A 207 -2.11 10.86 -16.04
N PRO A 208 -2.89 11.94 -16.18
CA PRO A 208 -3.68 12.48 -15.07
C PRO A 208 -4.89 11.58 -14.74
N VAL A 209 -5.30 11.55 -13.47
CA VAL A 209 -6.44 10.75 -12.98
C VAL A 209 -7.76 11.14 -13.61
N HIS A 210 -7.90 12.38 -14.08
CA HIS A 210 -9.11 12.91 -14.67
C HIS A 210 -9.19 12.76 -16.20
N ASP A 211 -8.24 12.04 -16.82
CA ASP A 211 -8.29 11.76 -18.25
C ASP A 211 -9.57 10.96 -18.58
N ASN A 212 -10.35 11.45 -19.54
CA ASN A 212 -11.63 10.85 -19.92
C ASN A 212 -11.52 9.40 -20.39
N ALA A 213 -10.35 8.97 -20.86
CA ALA A 213 -10.12 7.60 -21.30
C ALA A 213 -10.32 6.56 -20.18
N TYR A 214 -10.18 6.96 -18.90
CA TYR A 214 -10.33 6.06 -17.75
C TYR A 214 -11.75 6.03 -17.16
N MET A 215 -12.67 6.88 -17.62
CA MET A 215 -13.99 7.01 -17.00
C MET A 215 -14.81 5.71 -17.06
N LYS A 216 -14.68 4.92 -18.12
CA LYS A 216 -15.32 3.60 -18.20
C LYS A 216 -14.75 2.60 -17.21
N THR A 217 -13.45 2.68 -16.92
CA THR A 217 -12.77 1.84 -15.92
C THR A 217 -13.25 2.19 -14.51
N TYR A 218 -13.30 3.48 -14.15
CA TYR A 218 -13.84 3.92 -12.87
C TYR A 218 -15.30 3.50 -12.68
N ARG A 219 -16.12 3.64 -13.72
CA ARG A 219 -17.51 3.18 -13.67
C ARG A 219 -17.60 1.67 -13.40
N LEU A 220 -16.79 0.88 -14.09
CA LEU A 220 -16.76 -0.57 -13.88
C LEU A 220 -16.32 -0.94 -12.47
N ILE A 221 -15.28 -0.28 -11.92
CA ILE A 221 -14.84 -0.50 -10.53
C ILE A 221 -15.96 -0.13 -9.55
N GLU A 222 -16.63 1.02 -9.75
CA GLU A 222 -17.77 1.42 -8.93
C GLU A 222 -18.89 0.37 -8.93
N GLU A 223 -19.20 -0.19 -10.09
CA GLU A 223 -20.22 -1.25 -10.25
C GLU A 223 -19.88 -2.54 -9.52
N THR A 224 -18.60 -2.86 -9.37
CA THR A 224 -18.15 -4.02 -8.58
C THR A 224 -18.29 -3.80 -7.07
N GLY A 225 -18.41 -2.55 -6.62
CA GLY A 225 -18.36 -2.16 -5.21
C GLY A 225 -16.97 -2.26 -4.57
N MET A 226 -15.94 -2.63 -5.34
CA MET A 226 -14.55 -2.71 -4.89
C MET A 226 -13.93 -1.30 -4.79
N PRO A 227 -12.98 -1.07 -3.88
CA PRO A 227 -12.26 0.19 -3.81
C PRO A 227 -11.20 0.33 -4.92
N LEU A 228 -10.92 1.59 -5.26
CA LEU A 228 -9.76 2.03 -6.01
C LEU A 228 -8.76 2.68 -5.05
N SER A 229 -7.50 2.27 -5.07
CA SER A 229 -6.46 2.92 -4.29
C SER A 229 -5.44 3.64 -5.14
N PHE A 230 -4.86 4.67 -4.55
CA PHE A 230 -3.69 5.39 -5.03
C PHE A 230 -2.54 5.07 -4.08
N HIS A 231 -1.64 4.22 -4.54
CA HIS A 231 -0.49 3.80 -3.75
C HIS A 231 0.68 4.74 -4.01
N ALA A 232 1.15 5.39 -2.97
CA ALA A 232 2.29 6.28 -3.10
C ALA A 232 3.56 5.51 -3.48
N ALA A 233 4.49 6.23 -4.06
CA ALA A 233 5.87 5.84 -4.28
C ALA A 233 6.65 7.12 -4.56
N TYR A 234 7.96 7.08 -4.52
CA TYR A 234 8.79 8.21 -4.91
C TYR A 234 9.28 8.06 -6.35
N SER A 235 9.64 9.16 -6.98
CA SER A 235 10.38 9.14 -8.25
C SER A 235 11.32 10.33 -8.34
N TRP A 236 12.61 10.06 -8.51
CA TRP A 236 13.59 11.11 -8.80
C TRP A 236 13.43 11.71 -10.19
N ASN A 237 12.71 11.02 -11.08
CA ASN A 237 12.45 11.51 -12.43
C ASN A 237 11.34 12.59 -12.47
N GLU A 238 10.60 12.75 -11.38
CA GLU A 238 9.62 13.84 -11.28
C GLU A 238 10.36 15.18 -11.12
N GLN A 239 9.96 16.18 -11.92
CA GLN A 239 10.72 17.43 -12.07
C GLN A 239 10.95 18.17 -10.74
N SER A 240 9.97 18.21 -9.85
CA SER A 240 10.10 18.87 -8.55
C SER A 240 11.03 18.13 -7.60
N LEU A 241 11.12 16.80 -7.74
CA LEU A 241 11.97 15.95 -6.90
C LEU A 241 13.42 15.87 -7.39
N GLN A 242 13.68 16.17 -8.66
CA GLN A 242 15.06 16.26 -9.21
C GLN A 242 15.93 17.30 -8.51
N LEU A 243 15.33 18.28 -7.84
CA LEU A 243 16.05 19.28 -7.04
C LEU A 243 16.59 18.73 -5.72
N GLN A 244 16.17 17.55 -5.31
CA GLN A 244 16.60 16.91 -4.06
C GLN A 244 17.92 16.17 -4.27
N ASN A 245 18.89 16.39 -3.39
CA ASN A 245 20.20 15.75 -3.43
C ASN A 245 20.38 14.67 -2.34
N ARG A 246 19.32 14.35 -1.61
CA ARG A 246 19.29 13.32 -0.57
C ARG A 246 18.06 12.45 -0.71
N PHE A 247 18.22 11.13 -0.55
CA PHE A 247 17.12 10.17 -0.59
C PHE A 247 15.97 10.55 0.38
N ILE A 248 16.30 10.91 1.61
CA ILE A 248 15.31 11.33 2.62
C ILE A 248 14.41 12.48 2.14
N GLY A 249 14.96 13.45 1.39
CA GLY A 249 14.16 14.54 0.82
C GLY A 249 13.20 14.06 -0.27
N VAL A 250 13.67 13.18 -1.17
CA VAL A 250 12.82 12.57 -2.21
C VAL A 250 11.74 11.70 -1.60
N HIS A 251 12.09 10.88 -0.60
CA HIS A 251 11.17 9.99 0.09
C HIS A 251 10.08 10.81 0.83
N ALA A 252 10.47 11.70 1.72
CA ALA A 252 9.54 12.49 2.53
C ALA A 252 8.56 13.33 1.69
N LEU A 253 9.03 13.90 0.58
CA LEU A 253 8.18 14.72 -0.28
C LEU A 253 7.40 13.90 -1.31
N GLY A 254 8.02 12.91 -1.93
CA GLY A 254 7.45 12.18 -3.07
C GLY A 254 6.18 11.43 -2.71
N PHE A 255 6.17 10.73 -1.59
CA PHE A 255 5.03 9.93 -1.16
C PHE A 255 3.77 10.77 -0.94
N MET A 256 3.86 11.89 -0.25
CA MET A 256 2.70 12.77 -0.08
C MET A 256 2.42 13.61 -1.34
N TRP A 257 3.45 14.08 -2.06
CA TRP A 257 3.30 14.99 -3.19
C TRP A 257 2.43 14.41 -4.31
N PHE A 258 2.71 13.20 -4.74
CA PHE A 258 1.93 12.55 -5.79
C PHE A 258 0.47 12.35 -5.38
N ASN A 259 0.21 11.90 -4.15
CA ASN A 259 -1.15 11.71 -3.66
C ASN A 259 -1.89 13.05 -3.51
N MET A 260 -1.21 14.13 -3.08
CA MET A 260 -1.79 15.48 -3.07
C MET A 260 -2.21 15.93 -4.48
N VAL A 261 -1.36 15.74 -5.48
CA VAL A 261 -1.66 16.11 -6.88
C VAL A 261 -2.84 15.30 -7.41
N HIS A 262 -2.88 13.99 -7.17
CA HIS A 262 -3.96 13.15 -7.68
C HIS A 262 -5.28 13.39 -6.95
N MET A 263 -5.27 13.57 -5.63
CA MET A 263 -6.46 13.92 -4.85
C MET A 263 -7.03 15.27 -5.30
N THR A 264 -6.16 16.27 -5.49
CA THR A 264 -6.58 17.58 -6.01
C THR A 264 -7.28 17.42 -7.36
N ASN A 265 -6.63 16.73 -8.31
CA ASN A 265 -7.20 16.48 -9.63
C ASN A 265 -8.49 15.66 -9.59
N TRP A 266 -8.57 14.67 -8.70
CA TRP A 266 -9.76 13.86 -8.50
C TRP A 266 -10.97 14.71 -8.09
N ILE A 267 -10.75 15.61 -7.13
CA ILE A 267 -11.82 16.44 -6.58
C ILE A 267 -12.18 17.56 -7.54
N VAL A 268 -11.22 18.42 -7.93
CA VAL A 268 -11.54 19.65 -8.70
C VAL A 268 -12.14 19.37 -10.08
N ASN A 269 -11.88 18.19 -10.64
CA ASN A 269 -12.51 17.75 -11.90
C ASN A 269 -13.83 16.99 -11.70
N GLY A 270 -14.37 16.98 -10.49
CA GLY A 270 -15.72 16.46 -10.19
C GLY A 270 -15.86 14.93 -10.26
N LEU A 271 -14.75 14.14 -10.12
CA LEU A 271 -14.85 12.69 -10.16
C LEU A 271 -15.70 12.12 -9.01
N PRO A 272 -15.69 12.67 -7.78
CA PRO A 272 -16.59 12.20 -6.72
C PRO A 272 -18.08 12.38 -7.06
N GLU A 273 -18.45 13.42 -7.80
CA GLU A 273 -19.83 13.62 -8.29
C GLU A 273 -20.18 12.69 -9.45
N ARG A 274 -19.18 12.35 -10.27
CA ARG A 274 -19.35 11.43 -11.41
C ARG A 274 -19.42 9.97 -10.97
N PHE A 275 -18.73 9.62 -9.90
CA PHE A 275 -18.62 8.26 -9.33
C PHE A 275 -18.90 8.27 -7.83
N PRO A 276 -20.13 8.58 -7.40
CA PRO A 276 -20.44 8.84 -6.00
C PRO A 276 -20.40 7.59 -5.10
N LYS A 277 -20.38 6.40 -5.68
CA LYS A 277 -20.28 5.12 -4.95
C LYS A 277 -18.88 4.52 -5.00
N LEU A 278 -17.97 5.08 -5.79
CA LEU A 278 -16.60 4.59 -5.89
C LEU A 278 -15.83 4.93 -4.61
N LYS A 279 -15.42 3.91 -3.89
CA LYS A 279 -14.59 4.03 -2.70
C LYS A 279 -13.14 4.28 -3.11
N VAL A 280 -12.57 5.39 -2.66
CA VAL A 280 -11.17 5.77 -2.98
C VAL A 280 -10.33 5.71 -1.72
N MET A 281 -9.13 5.11 -1.82
CA MET A 281 -8.19 4.98 -0.71
C MET A 281 -6.81 5.53 -1.10
N TRP A 282 -6.20 6.28 -0.19
CA TRP A 282 -4.86 6.86 -0.33
C TRP A 282 -3.90 6.11 0.56
N ILE A 283 -2.87 5.49 -0.04
CA ILE A 283 -1.97 4.55 0.62
C ILE A 283 -0.56 5.12 0.69
N GLU A 284 0.12 4.87 1.81
CA GLU A 284 1.54 5.11 2.04
C GLU A 284 1.97 6.59 1.84
N SER A 285 1.21 7.53 2.37
CA SER A 285 1.52 8.96 2.19
C SER A 285 1.48 9.79 3.48
N GLY A 286 1.31 9.15 4.63
CA GLY A 286 1.07 9.85 5.88
C GLY A 286 -0.30 10.52 5.94
N LEU A 287 -0.56 11.33 6.96
CA LEU A 287 -1.88 11.88 7.22
C LEU A 287 -1.92 13.43 7.29
N THR A 288 -0.87 14.06 7.76
CA THR A 288 -0.89 15.50 8.09
C THR A 288 -1.06 16.40 6.87
N TRP A 289 -0.63 15.96 5.71
CA TRP A 289 -0.83 16.67 4.44
C TRP A 289 -2.32 16.80 4.08
N ALA A 290 -3.15 15.83 4.44
CA ALA A 290 -4.59 15.86 4.13
C ALA A 290 -5.28 17.05 4.82
N TYR A 291 -4.94 17.31 6.09
CA TYR A 291 -5.44 18.48 6.81
C TYR A 291 -5.08 19.79 6.08
N SER A 292 -3.81 19.97 5.72
CA SER A 292 -3.33 21.17 5.01
C SER A 292 -4.01 21.33 3.66
N LEU A 293 -4.17 20.23 2.90
CA LEU A 293 -4.82 20.26 1.60
C LEU A 293 -6.31 20.62 1.70
N MET A 294 -7.03 20.08 2.69
CA MET A 294 -8.43 20.44 2.96
C MET A 294 -8.61 21.94 3.12
N GLN A 295 -7.77 22.57 3.95
CA GLN A 295 -7.84 24.01 4.19
C GLN A 295 -7.55 24.82 2.92
N ARG A 296 -6.53 24.44 2.17
CA ARG A 296 -6.12 25.14 0.94
C ARG A 296 -7.16 25.00 -0.16
N LEU A 297 -7.69 23.81 -0.39
CA LEU A 297 -8.70 23.60 -1.42
C LEU A 297 -10.03 24.28 -1.10
N ASP A 298 -10.50 24.22 0.15
CA ASP A 298 -11.73 24.92 0.54
C ASP A 298 -11.61 26.42 0.35
N HIS A 299 -10.48 27.02 0.79
CA HIS A 299 -10.25 28.46 0.62
C HIS A 299 -10.25 28.85 -0.87
N SER A 300 -9.49 28.13 -1.70
CA SER A 300 -9.40 28.43 -3.13
C SER A 300 -10.74 28.23 -3.85
N TYR A 301 -11.46 27.17 -3.52
CA TYR A 301 -12.79 26.89 -4.07
C TYR A 301 -13.81 27.96 -3.75
N LEU A 302 -13.85 28.44 -2.49
CA LEU A 302 -14.77 29.51 -2.10
C LEU A 302 -14.47 30.85 -2.78
N MET A 303 -13.21 31.08 -3.17
CA MET A 303 -12.83 32.28 -3.94
C MET A 303 -13.17 32.16 -5.43
N ARG A 304 -13.24 30.94 -5.98
CA ARG A 304 -13.40 30.70 -7.43
C ARG A 304 -14.21 29.44 -7.73
N THR A 305 -15.41 29.34 -7.17
CA THR A 305 -16.31 28.18 -7.37
C THR A 305 -16.59 27.88 -8.84
N SER A 306 -16.57 28.90 -9.71
CA SER A 306 -16.80 28.77 -11.14
C SER A 306 -15.72 27.91 -11.86
N ASP A 307 -14.52 27.78 -11.30
CA ASP A 307 -13.47 26.93 -11.87
C ASP A 307 -13.78 25.43 -11.70
N CYS A 308 -14.64 25.08 -10.74
CA CYS A 308 -15.00 23.69 -10.44
C CYS A 308 -16.52 23.48 -10.54
N PRO A 309 -17.13 23.67 -11.72
CA PRO A 309 -18.60 23.72 -11.87
C PRO A 309 -19.28 22.36 -11.56
N ALA A 310 -18.53 21.26 -11.55
CA ALA A 310 -19.07 19.94 -11.22
C ALA A 310 -19.24 19.72 -9.72
N LEU A 311 -18.55 20.47 -8.86
CA LEU A 311 -18.64 20.29 -7.41
C LEU A 311 -19.92 20.90 -6.85
N LYS A 312 -20.58 20.16 -5.95
CA LYS A 312 -21.78 20.59 -5.22
C LYS A 312 -21.48 20.93 -3.76
N ARG A 313 -20.34 20.54 -3.26
CA ARG A 313 -19.89 20.70 -1.87
C ARG A 313 -18.44 21.21 -1.84
N LYS A 314 -17.97 21.61 -0.67
CA LYS A 314 -16.55 21.97 -0.51
C LYS A 314 -15.63 20.76 -0.72
N PRO A 315 -14.42 20.96 -1.25
CA PRO A 315 -13.42 19.91 -1.42
C PRO A 315 -13.21 19.05 -0.19
N SER A 316 -13.10 19.64 1.00
CA SER A 316 -12.92 18.91 2.25
C SER A 316 -14.05 17.94 2.57
N GLU A 317 -15.26 18.19 2.10
CA GLU A 317 -16.39 17.28 2.33
C GLU A 317 -16.23 15.98 1.56
N TYR A 318 -15.73 16.04 0.31
CA TYR A 318 -15.39 14.84 -0.47
C TYR A 318 -14.18 14.11 0.11
N MET A 319 -13.14 14.84 0.57
CA MET A 319 -11.98 14.25 1.22
C MET A 319 -12.34 13.44 2.47
N ARG A 320 -13.37 13.85 3.21
CA ARG A 320 -13.87 13.14 4.40
C ARG A 320 -14.67 11.87 4.09
N GLU A 321 -14.92 11.59 2.82
CA GLU A 321 -15.58 10.37 2.35
C GLU A 321 -14.58 9.35 1.80
N MET A 322 -13.30 9.74 1.65
CA MET A 322 -12.21 8.89 1.18
C MET A 322 -11.54 8.14 2.33
N TYR A 323 -10.85 7.06 2.01
CA TYR A 323 -10.10 6.27 2.99
C TYR A 323 -8.61 6.64 2.94
N TYR A 324 -7.95 6.52 4.10
CA TYR A 324 -6.54 6.82 4.28
C TYR A 324 -5.86 5.65 4.98
N SER A 325 -4.71 5.20 4.50
CA SER A 325 -3.85 4.30 5.28
C SER A 325 -3.02 5.08 6.29
N SER A 326 -2.66 4.43 7.39
CA SER A 326 -2.00 5.13 8.49
C SER A 326 -0.50 5.32 8.31
N GLN A 327 0.17 4.44 7.57
CA GLN A 327 1.63 4.46 7.44
C GLN A 327 2.05 5.43 6.30
N PRO A 328 3.17 6.15 6.45
CA PRO A 328 3.94 6.35 7.69
C PRO A 328 3.19 7.26 8.67
N MET A 329 3.06 6.79 9.92
CA MET A 329 2.38 7.59 10.94
C MET A 329 3.29 8.68 11.49
N GLU A 330 3.00 9.92 11.14
CA GLU A 330 3.71 11.06 11.73
C GLU A 330 3.34 11.20 13.22
N MET A 331 4.37 11.28 14.06
CA MET A 331 4.23 11.37 15.51
C MET A 331 4.77 12.72 16.02
N PRO A 332 3.98 13.81 15.93
CA PRO A 332 4.39 15.11 16.47
C PRO A 332 4.53 15.05 17.99
N GLU A 333 5.39 15.89 18.55
CA GLU A 333 5.53 16.05 20.01
C GLU A 333 4.20 16.46 20.63
N ASP A 334 3.51 17.44 20.05
CA ASP A 334 2.15 17.82 20.44
C ASP A 334 1.12 16.90 19.77
N LYS A 335 0.63 15.94 20.53
CA LYS A 335 -0.39 14.99 20.07
C LYS A 335 -1.72 15.63 19.64
N SER A 336 -1.99 16.87 20.05
CA SER A 336 -3.21 17.59 19.65
C SER A 336 -3.26 17.85 18.14
N ILE A 337 -2.11 17.98 17.49
CA ILE A 337 -2.00 18.15 16.04
C ILE A 337 -2.47 16.87 15.32
N LEU A 338 -2.04 15.71 15.80
CA LEU A 338 -2.47 14.43 15.26
C LEU A 338 -3.97 14.19 15.53
N GLU A 339 -4.44 14.50 16.74
CA GLU A 339 -5.87 14.42 17.09
C GLU A 339 -6.72 15.30 16.19
N ALA A 340 -6.29 16.53 15.91
CA ALA A 340 -6.97 17.43 14.98
C ALA A 340 -7.04 16.84 13.56
N THR A 341 -5.93 16.24 13.08
CA THR A 341 -5.88 15.55 11.78
C THR A 341 -6.88 14.39 11.74
N PHE A 342 -6.92 13.55 12.77
CA PHE A 342 -7.87 12.44 12.88
C PHE A 342 -9.33 12.92 12.84
N LYS A 343 -9.65 14.00 13.56
CA LYS A 343 -11.00 14.62 13.51
C LYS A 343 -11.34 15.12 12.11
N MET A 344 -10.38 15.75 11.44
CA MET A 344 -10.60 16.32 10.09
C MET A 344 -10.88 15.26 9.03
N ILE A 345 -10.17 14.14 9.04
CA ILE A 345 -10.37 13.03 8.08
C ILE A 345 -11.48 12.07 8.52
N LYS A 346 -12.11 12.26 9.68
CA LYS A 346 -13.06 11.29 10.30
C LYS A 346 -12.42 9.92 10.52
N ALA A 347 -11.26 9.88 11.16
CA ALA A 347 -10.44 8.69 11.30
C ALA A 347 -11.20 7.46 11.83
N ASP A 348 -12.17 7.63 12.71
CA ASP A 348 -12.98 6.54 13.29
C ASP A 348 -13.65 5.65 12.22
N THR A 349 -13.88 6.19 11.01
CA THR A 349 -14.56 5.50 9.91
C THR A 349 -13.81 5.53 8.58
N GLN A 350 -12.80 6.39 8.43
CA GLN A 350 -12.09 6.59 7.16
C GLN A 350 -10.61 6.24 7.24
N LEU A 351 -10.04 6.09 8.44
CA LEU A 351 -8.67 5.64 8.60
C LEU A 351 -8.64 4.11 8.69
N VAL A 352 -7.66 3.53 8.01
CA VAL A 352 -7.35 2.10 8.07
C VAL A 352 -5.88 1.93 8.39
N TRP A 353 -5.57 1.01 9.30
CA TRP A 353 -4.20 0.74 9.69
C TRP A 353 -3.45 0.01 8.59
N SER A 354 -2.17 0.37 8.43
CA SER A 354 -1.23 -0.27 7.52
C SER A 354 0.15 -0.39 8.17
N SER A 355 0.86 -1.46 7.83
CA SER A 355 2.20 -1.67 8.33
C SER A 355 3.29 -1.16 7.41
N ASP A 356 3.11 -1.28 6.11
CA ASP A 356 4.16 -1.15 5.09
C ASP A 356 5.32 -2.17 5.28
N TYR A 357 5.10 -3.24 6.05
CA TYR A 357 6.12 -4.27 6.23
C TYR A 357 6.46 -4.96 4.89
N PRO A 358 7.72 -5.17 4.53
CA PRO A 358 8.91 -5.02 5.33
C PRO A 358 9.79 -3.81 4.96
N HIS A 359 9.20 -2.71 4.55
CA HIS A 359 9.96 -1.49 4.28
C HIS A 359 10.63 -0.97 5.55
N TRP A 360 11.66 -0.12 5.38
CA TRP A 360 12.54 0.27 6.48
C TRP A 360 11.88 1.12 7.57
N ASP A 361 10.76 1.75 7.27
CA ASP A 361 9.98 2.64 8.12
C ASP A 361 8.61 2.09 8.53
N PHE A 362 8.42 0.75 8.44
CA PHE A 362 7.15 0.10 8.74
C PHE A 362 6.64 0.38 10.18
N ASP A 363 5.32 0.32 10.33
CA ASP A 363 4.60 0.56 11.55
C ASP A 363 3.97 -0.70 12.16
N LEU A 364 4.04 -0.82 13.50
CA LEU A 364 3.31 -1.85 14.24
C LEU A 364 1.88 -1.38 14.58
N PRO A 365 0.92 -2.28 14.87
CA PRO A 365 -0.44 -1.89 15.29
C PRO A 365 -0.47 -0.99 16.52
N SER A 366 0.58 -1.00 17.34
CA SER A 366 0.70 -0.14 18.52
C SER A 366 0.73 1.35 18.21
N VAL A 367 1.11 1.76 17.00
CA VAL A 367 1.09 3.19 16.60
C VAL A 367 -0.33 3.76 16.65
N ILE A 368 -1.35 2.94 16.44
CA ILE A 368 -2.76 3.29 16.60
C ILE A 368 -3.24 2.95 18.00
N TYR A 369 -2.96 1.73 18.47
CA TYR A 369 -3.53 1.23 19.73
C TYR A 369 -3.13 2.08 20.94
N ASP A 370 -1.92 2.60 20.96
CA ASP A 370 -1.37 3.38 22.08
C ASP A 370 -1.72 4.88 22.01
N LEU A 371 -2.50 5.34 21.01
CA LEU A 371 -2.91 6.74 20.92
C LEU A 371 -3.88 7.09 22.09
N PRO A 372 -3.51 8.04 22.95
CA PRO A 372 -4.26 8.31 24.19
C PRO A 372 -5.61 8.98 23.96
N PHE A 373 -5.80 9.65 22.83
CA PHE A 373 -7.03 10.36 22.49
C PHE A 373 -8.08 9.49 21.80
N LEU A 374 -7.76 8.24 21.42
CA LEU A 374 -8.70 7.32 20.80
C LEU A 374 -9.42 6.48 21.84
N LYS A 375 -10.75 6.37 21.67
CA LYS A 375 -11.57 5.39 22.40
C LYS A 375 -11.32 3.98 21.84
N GLU A 376 -11.57 2.96 22.65
CA GLU A 376 -11.37 1.56 22.29
C GLU A 376 -12.11 1.16 21.00
N GLU A 377 -13.34 1.63 20.82
CA GLU A 377 -14.10 1.38 19.59
C GLU A 377 -13.42 1.97 18.34
N ALA A 378 -12.92 3.21 18.43
CA ALA A 378 -12.20 3.86 17.34
C ALA A 378 -10.91 3.12 17.01
N LYS A 379 -10.14 2.67 18.02
CA LYS A 379 -8.94 1.85 17.83
C LYS A 379 -9.25 0.58 17.05
N ARG A 380 -10.28 -0.17 17.47
CA ARG A 380 -10.71 -1.42 16.80
C ARG A 380 -11.22 -1.17 15.38
N ASN A 381 -11.94 -0.08 15.16
CA ASN A 381 -12.38 0.31 13.82
C ASN A 381 -11.18 0.60 12.90
N ILE A 382 -10.22 1.40 13.34
CA ILE A 382 -9.03 1.76 12.55
C ILE A 382 -8.15 0.54 12.29
N LEU A 383 -7.93 -0.30 13.32
CA LEU A 383 -7.07 -1.48 13.21
C LEU A 383 -7.65 -2.59 12.31
N GLY A 384 -8.98 -2.68 12.19
CA GLY A 384 -9.55 -3.77 11.39
C GLY A 384 -10.99 -3.57 10.93
N GLY A 385 -11.86 -2.99 11.74
CA GLY A 385 -13.30 -2.93 11.46
C GLY A 385 -13.64 -2.16 10.18
N THR A 386 -12.99 -1.03 9.94
CA THR A 386 -13.17 -0.23 8.72
C THR A 386 -12.69 -0.98 7.48
N ALA A 387 -11.50 -1.58 7.54
CA ALA A 387 -10.96 -2.38 6.44
C ALA A 387 -11.80 -3.63 6.16
N ALA A 388 -12.30 -4.30 7.20
CA ALA A 388 -13.19 -5.46 7.03
C ALA A 388 -14.48 -5.11 6.26
N LYS A 389 -15.09 -3.97 6.57
CA LYS A 389 -16.24 -3.45 5.83
C LYS A 389 -15.87 -3.08 4.40
N LEU A 390 -14.73 -2.41 4.21
CA LEU A 390 -14.26 -1.96 2.90
C LEU A 390 -14.01 -3.12 1.95
N PHE A 391 -13.37 -4.19 2.43
CA PHE A 391 -12.95 -5.36 1.64
C PHE A 391 -13.93 -6.54 1.74
N ASN A 392 -15.01 -6.40 2.50
CA ASN A 392 -15.97 -7.49 2.76
C ASN A 392 -15.24 -8.75 3.29
N LEU A 393 -14.57 -8.64 4.44
CA LEU A 393 -13.84 -9.73 5.11
C LEU A 393 -14.67 -10.33 6.23
N ASP A 394 -14.37 -11.60 6.57
CA ASP A 394 -14.83 -12.20 7.81
C ASP A 394 -14.20 -11.45 9.00
N THR A 395 -15.01 -11.16 10.00
CA THR A 395 -14.58 -10.40 11.19
C THR A 395 -14.10 -11.26 12.33
N THR A 396 -14.14 -12.58 12.18
CA THR A 396 -13.62 -13.52 13.16
C THR A 396 -12.08 -13.51 13.14
N PRO A 397 -11.39 -13.24 14.26
CA PRO A 397 -9.93 -13.30 14.30
C PRO A 397 -9.39 -14.71 13.97
N VAL A 398 -8.40 -14.78 13.08
CA VAL A 398 -7.83 -16.04 12.58
C VAL A 398 -6.31 -16.16 12.80
N LYS A 399 -5.68 -15.11 13.31
CA LYS A 399 -4.23 -15.05 13.58
C LYS A 399 -3.77 -16.02 14.67
N LYS A 400 -2.48 -16.40 14.60
CA LYS A 400 -1.81 -17.27 15.57
C LYS A 400 -0.58 -16.57 16.12
N ILE A 401 -0.75 -15.72 17.13
CA ILE A 401 0.35 -14.99 17.75
C ILE A 401 1.31 -15.98 18.40
N PRO A 402 2.61 -16.01 18.01
CA PRO A 402 3.59 -16.91 18.60
C PRO A 402 3.77 -16.64 20.10
N ALA A 403 3.94 -17.72 20.89
CA ALA A 403 4.29 -17.58 22.29
C ALA A 403 5.63 -16.83 22.42
N VAL A 404 5.72 -15.95 23.40
CA VAL A 404 6.95 -15.25 23.75
C VAL A 404 7.62 -16.06 24.84
N GLY A 405 8.76 -16.69 24.51
CA GLY A 405 9.57 -17.49 25.43
C GLY A 405 10.40 -16.64 26.38
#